data_e1d0923719ccb56d333fb6e90b950914
#
_entry.id   e1d0923719ccb56d333fb6e90b950914
#
_cell.length_a   1.000
_cell.length_b   1.000
_cell.length_c   1.000
_cell.angle_alpha   90.00
_cell.angle_beta   90.00
_cell.angle_gamma   90.00
#
_symmetry.space_group_name_H-M   'P 1'
#
loop_
_entity.id
_entity.type
_entity.pdbx_description
1 polymer ?
#
loop_
_entity_poly.entity_id
_entity_poly.type
_entity_poly.pdbx_seq_one_letter_code
_entity_poly.pdbx_strand_id
1 'polypeptide(L)'
;SLGISRTTVWKVFSGHEGVSDSLRTKVIAKAQELGYAIPEDFQYPSSAEETTPVNIAVAVCRPETSLFWMTIIHQIAKVFSTHNVNLVYTYLPTSADKTYFLPPTLTNGSVHGIIVLNVYNERLLRLLAETQIPKVFLDTSSLVSPDELNGDLLLMESRNSVRNITAHLLEKGCTLPGLSLIHISEPTRRRGIS
;
A
#
# COMPACT_ATOMS: atom_id res chain seq x y z
N SER A 1 48.66 -3.18 -2.23
CA SER A 1 48.25 -1.77 -2.32
C SER A 1 47.01 -1.66 -3.20
N LEU A 2 46.00 -0.95 -2.74
CA LEU A 2 44.74 -0.71 -3.53
C LEU A 2 44.83 0.52 -4.48
N GLY A 3 46.01 1.20 -4.51
CA GLY A 3 46.23 2.37 -5.38
C GLY A 3 45.33 3.58 -5.08
N ILE A 4 44.78 3.68 -3.88
CA ILE A 4 43.84 4.74 -3.46
C ILE A 4 44.51 5.74 -2.49
N SER A 5 43.98 6.97 -2.46
CA SER A 5 44.50 8.03 -1.59
C SER A 5 44.14 7.80 -0.11
N ARG A 6 44.95 8.37 0.80
CA ARG A 6 44.62 8.39 2.24
C ARG A 6 43.26 9.04 2.53
N THR A 7 42.90 10.06 1.78
CA THR A 7 41.61 10.74 1.89
C THR A 7 40.44 9.80 1.54
N THR A 8 40.62 8.94 0.54
CA THR A 8 39.60 7.93 0.16
C THR A 8 39.44 6.90 1.28
N VAL A 9 40.56 6.42 1.88
CA VAL A 9 40.51 5.50 3.02
C VAL A 9 39.80 6.16 4.21
N TRP A 10 40.15 7.40 4.53
CA TRP A 10 39.50 8.16 5.60
C TRP A 10 38.01 8.32 5.35
N LYS A 11 37.57 8.68 4.14
CA LYS A 11 36.15 8.78 3.78
C LYS A 11 35.40 7.45 3.99
N VAL A 12 36.04 6.31 3.68
CA VAL A 12 35.46 4.99 3.92
C VAL A 12 35.21 4.78 5.41
N PHE A 13 36.20 5.02 6.26
CA PHE A 13 36.10 4.80 7.71
C PHE A 13 35.32 5.87 8.45
N SER A 14 35.09 7.04 7.86
CA SER A 14 34.31 8.12 8.45
C SER A 14 32.86 8.18 7.92
N GLY A 15 32.44 7.22 7.09
CA GLY A 15 31.06 7.15 6.58
C GLY A 15 30.68 8.26 5.56
N HIS A 16 31.68 9.01 5.03
CA HIS A 16 31.40 10.11 4.11
C HIS A 16 30.95 9.62 2.74
N GLU A 17 30.07 10.41 2.12
CA GLU A 17 29.60 10.22 0.74
C GLU A 17 30.73 10.43 -0.29
N GLY A 18 30.52 9.93 -1.53
CA GLY A 18 31.45 10.07 -2.65
C GLY A 18 32.49 8.95 -2.79
N VAL A 19 32.25 7.80 -2.15
CA VAL A 19 33.00 6.55 -2.38
C VAL A 19 31.99 5.48 -2.76
N SER A 20 32.22 4.79 -3.88
CA SER A 20 31.36 3.68 -4.31
C SER A 20 31.38 2.50 -3.34
N ASP A 21 30.26 1.79 -3.20
CA ASP A 21 30.15 0.66 -2.26
C ASP A 21 31.13 -0.45 -2.59
N SER A 22 31.39 -0.72 -3.87
CA SER A 22 32.40 -1.70 -4.30
C SER A 22 33.81 -1.33 -3.86
N LEU A 23 34.18 -0.04 -3.89
CA LEU A 23 35.46 0.42 -3.40
C LEU A 23 35.53 0.41 -1.88
N ARG A 24 34.44 0.74 -1.22
CA ARG A 24 34.28 0.69 0.24
C ARG A 24 34.49 -0.73 0.76
N THR A 25 33.84 -1.73 0.19
CA THR A 25 34.01 -3.16 0.53
C THR A 25 35.46 -3.61 0.35
N LYS A 26 36.11 -3.24 -0.76
CA LYS A 26 37.52 -3.58 -1.02
C LYS A 26 38.48 -2.98 0.01
N VAL A 27 38.23 -1.74 0.43
CA VAL A 27 39.06 -1.06 1.43
C VAL A 27 38.96 -1.75 2.80
N ILE A 28 37.75 -2.11 3.22
CA ILE A 28 37.52 -2.78 4.51
C ILE A 28 38.08 -4.19 4.51
N ALA A 29 37.84 -4.97 3.46
CA ALA A 29 38.43 -6.31 3.35
C ALA A 29 39.96 -6.26 3.42
N LYS A 30 40.57 -5.25 2.76
CA LYS A 30 42.01 -5.08 2.80
C LYS A 30 42.54 -4.61 4.17
N ALA A 31 41.77 -3.80 4.88
CA ALA A 31 42.10 -3.40 6.25
C ALA A 31 42.07 -4.59 7.22
N GLN A 32 41.06 -5.46 7.10
CA GLN A 32 40.98 -6.69 7.88
C GLN A 32 42.14 -7.66 7.59
N GLU A 33 42.46 -7.84 6.29
CA GLU A 33 43.61 -8.64 5.86
C GLU A 33 44.95 -8.14 6.46
N LEU A 34 45.06 -6.83 6.64
CA LEU A 34 46.24 -6.19 7.22
C LEU A 34 46.19 -6.11 8.75
N GLY A 35 45.22 -6.72 9.41
CA GLY A 35 45.10 -6.78 10.88
C GLY A 35 44.64 -5.47 11.53
N TYR A 36 44.07 -4.54 10.82
CA TYR A 36 43.46 -3.35 11.42
C TYR A 36 42.18 -3.73 12.16
N ALA A 37 42.13 -3.41 13.45
CA ALA A 37 40.91 -3.55 14.23
C ALA A 37 39.85 -2.52 13.71
N ILE A 38 38.77 -3.01 13.16
CA ILE A 38 37.63 -2.17 12.84
C ILE A 38 36.78 -2.11 14.10
N PRO A 39 36.38 -0.89 14.59
CA PRO A 39 35.55 -0.77 15.78
C PRO A 39 34.24 -1.58 15.61
N GLU A 40 33.79 -2.28 16.67
CA GLU A 40 32.55 -3.11 16.63
C GLU A 40 31.31 -2.28 16.40
N ASP A 41 31.34 -1.01 16.75
CA ASP A 41 30.30 0.01 16.49
C ASP A 41 30.44 0.70 15.12
N PHE A 42 31.44 0.30 14.32
CA PHE A 42 31.53 0.71 12.93
C PHE A 42 30.37 0.08 12.15
N GLN A 43 29.21 0.74 12.27
CA GLN A 43 28.10 0.45 11.40
C GLN A 43 28.51 0.87 9.98
N TYR A 44 28.96 -0.11 9.23
CA TYR A 44 28.92 -0.06 7.81
C TYR A 44 27.48 0.36 7.46
N PRO A 45 27.22 1.47 6.72
CA PRO A 45 26.00 1.53 5.97
C PRO A 45 26.09 0.32 5.05
N SER A 46 25.60 -0.81 5.56
CA SER A 46 25.43 -2.05 4.83
C SER A 46 24.91 -1.59 3.47
N SER A 47 25.65 -1.92 2.41
CA SER A 47 25.08 -1.86 1.07
C SER A 47 23.65 -2.30 1.27
N ALA A 48 22.69 -1.38 1.16
CA ALA A 48 21.30 -1.72 1.35
C ALA A 48 21.20 -3.06 0.64
N GLU A 49 20.96 -4.14 1.40
CA GLU A 49 20.68 -5.42 0.77
C GLU A 49 19.82 -4.98 -0.39
N GLU A 50 20.21 -5.29 -1.62
CA GLU A 50 19.35 -5.06 -2.77
C GLU A 50 18.13 -5.94 -2.49
N THR A 51 17.34 -5.52 -1.52
CA THR A 51 16.06 -6.12 -1.20
C THR A 51 15.27 -5.83 -2.45
N THR A 52 15.09 -6.86 -3.25
CA THR A 52 14.22 -6.78 -4.42
C THR A 52 12.95 -6.09 -3.97
N PRO A 53 12.55 -5.00 -4.63
CA PRO A 53 11.41 -4.22 -4.18
C PRO A 53 10.17 -5.12 -4.08
N VAL A 54 9.43 -4.97 -3.00
CA VAL A 54 8.18 -5.70 -2.80
C VAL A 54 7.13 -5.09 -3.72
N ASN A 55 6.51 -5.89 -4.57
CA ASN A 55 5.44 -5.45 -5.45
C ASN A 55 4.09 -5.70 -4.78
N ILE A 56 3.31 -4.67 -4.54
CA ILE A 56 1.96 -4.76 -3.99
C ILE A 56 0.94 -4.27 -5.02
N ALA A 57 0.01 -5.13 -5.38
CA ALA A 57 -1.09 -4.75 -6.25
C ALA A 57 -2.15 -3.97 -5.49
N VAL A 58 -2.63 -2.87 -6.07
CA VAL A 58 -3.86 -2.21 -5.67
C VAL A 58 -4.92 -2.56 -6.71
N ALA A 59 -5.76 -3.52 -6.36
CA ALA A 59 -6.84 -4.04 -7.20
C ALA A 59 -8.14 -3.26 -6.92
N VAL A 60 -8.64 -2.52 -7.89
CA VAL A 60 -9.70 -1.53 -7.67
C VAL A 60 -10.69 -1.44 -8.82
N CYS A 61 -11.99 -1.22 -8.48
CA CYS A 61 -13.05 -0.93 -9.43
C CYS A 61 -13.34 0.58 -9.48
N ARG A 62 -13.32 1.20 -10.68
CA ARG A 62 -13.72 2.61 -10.94
C ARG A 62 -13.23 3.62 -9.89
N PRO A 63 -11.96 3.73 -9.57
CA PRO A 63 -11.48 4.67 -8.56
C PRO A 63 -11.67 6.13 -9.01
N GLU A 64 -11.62 6.39 -10.32
CA GLU A 64 -11.73 7.71 -10.94
C GLU A 64 -13.10 8.39 -10.69
N THR A 65 -14.12 7.63 -10.33
CA THR A 65 -15.44 8.17 -10.02
C THR A 65 -15.60 8.66 -8.58
N SER A 66 -14.56 8.46 -7.74
CA SER A 66 -14.60 8.77 -6.31
C SER A 66 -13.31 9.39 -5.81
N LEU A 67 -13.38 10.65 -5.42
CA LEU A 67 -12.26 11.35 -4.76
C LEU A 67 -11.78 10.61 -3.50
N PHE A 68 -12.68 9.97 -2.78
CA PHE A 68 -12.36 9.17 -1.59
C PHE A 68 -11.37 8.05 -1.92
N TRP A 69 -11.68 7.20 -2.91
CA TRP A 69 -10.81 6.08 -3.30
C TRP A 69 -9.50 6.57 -3.92
N MET A 70 -9.54 7.61 -4.73
CA MET A 70 -8.33 8.22 -5.29
C MET A 70 -7.41 8.75 -4.20
N THR A 71 -7.96 9.36 -3.16
CA THR A 71 -7.18 9.85 -2.01
C THR A 71 -6.52 8.70 -1.26
N ILE A 72 -7.23 7.60 -1.03
CA ILE A 72 -6.67 6.40 -0.39
C ILE A 72 -5.50 5.83 -1.22
N ILE A 73 -5.69 5.65 -2.54
CA ILE A 73 -4.65 5.13 -3.43
C ILE A 73 -3.42 6.04 -3.40
N HIS A 74 -3.61 7.35 -3.44
CA HIS A 74 -2.51 8.32 -3.35
C HIS A 74 -1.74 8.21 -2.03
N GLN A 75 -2.44 8.06 -0.90
CA GLN A 75 -1.79 7.88 0.41
C GLN A 75 -1.03 6.55 0.50
N ILE A 76 -1.57 5.47 -0.05
CA ILE A 76 -0.87 4.18 -0.16
C ILE A 76 0.43 4.36 -0.97
N ALA A 77 0.35 5.00 -2.14
CA ALA A 77 1.53 5.25 -2.99
C ALA A 77 2.60 6.08 -2.26
N LYS A 78 2.17 7.11 -1.51
CA LYS A 78 3.07 7.94 -0.70
C LYS A 78 3.79 7.14 0.39
N VAL A 79 3.08 6.25 1.09
CA VAL A 79 3.70 5.37 2.10
C VAL A 79 4.66 4.40 1.42
N PHE A 80 4.28 3.78 0.32
CA PHE A 80 5.11 2.80 -0.38
C PHE A 80 6.42 3.41 -0.90
N SER A 81 6.40 4.67 -1.36
CA SER A 81 7.60 5.36 -1.84
C SER A 81 8.70 5.51 -0.78
N THR A 82 8.36 5.39 0.50
CA THR A 82 9.31 5.45 1.62
C THR A 82 9.78 4.08 2.12
N HIS A 83 9.28 2.97 1.57
CA HIS A 83 9.50 1.62 2.10
C HIS A 83 10.03 0.61 1.05
N ASN A 84 10.62 1.07 -0.04
CA ASN A 84 11.08 0.18 -1.14
C ASN A 84 9.97 -0.76 -1.65
N VAL A 85 8.74 -0.26 -1.74
CA VAL A 85 7.57 -1.00 -2.22
C VAL A 85 7.06 -0.39 -3.51
N ASN A 86 6.91 -1.21 -4.55
CA ASN A 86 6.29 -0.81 -5.80
C ASN A 86 4.76 -0.98 -5.71
N LEU A 87 4.04 0.06 -6.08
CA LEU A 87 2.59 -0.03 -6.25
C LEU A 87 2.28 -0.48 -7.69
N VAL A 88 1.60 -1.61 -7.82
CA VAL A 88 1.11 -2.15 -9.09
C VAL A 88 -0.39 -1.87 -9.17
N TYR A 89 -0.76 -0.85 -9.93
CA TYR A 89 -2.18 -0.54 -10.14
C TYR A 89 -2.85 -1.59 -11.01
N THR A 90 -3.93 -2.19 -10.53
CA THR A 90 -4.66 -3.23 -11.24
C THR A 90 -6.14 -2.88 -11.30
N TYR A 91 -6.61 -2.54 -12.49
CA TYR A 91 -8.03 -2.26 -12.72
C TYR A 91 -8.86 -3.54 -12.75
N LEU A 92 -10.00 -3.54 -12.04
CA LEU A 92 -11.00 -4.58 -12.08
C LEU A 92 -12.33 -4.04 -12.61
N PRO A 93 -13.09 -4.83 -13.40
CA PRO A 93 -14.39 -4.42 -13.87
C PRO A 93 -15.40 -4.36 -12.70
N THR A 94 -16.48 -3.62 -12.85
CA THR A 94 -17.53 -3.54 -11.82
C THR A 94 -18.41 -4.77 -11.76
N SER A 95 -18.40 -5.58 -12.82
CA SER A 95 -19.11 -6.87 -12.90
C SER A 95 -18.24 -7.89 -13.60
N ALA A 96 -18.31 -9.13 -13.15
CA ALA A 96 -17.63 -10.25 -13.75
C ALA A 96 -18.65 -11.36 -14.01
N ASP A 97 -18.67 -11.88 -15.21
CA ASP A 97 -19.43 -13.07 -15.58
C ASP A 97 -18.66 -14.36 -15.30
N LYS A 98 -19.20 -15.50 -15.66
CA LYS A 98 -18.58 -16.81 -15.43
C LYS A 98 -17.31 -17.03 -16.26
N THR A 99 -17.09 -16.26 -17.30
CA THR A 99 -15.95 -16.36 -18.22
C THR A 99 -14.81 -15.43 -17.85
N TYR A 100 -15.04 -14.54 -16.89
CA TYR A 100 -14.02 -13.58 -16.45
C TYR A 100 -12.90 -14.25 -15.65
N PHE A 101 -11.67 -13.92 -16.00
CA PHE A 101 -10.44 -14.29 -15.28
C PHE A 101 -9.74 -13.06 -14.72
N LEU A 102 -9.10 -13.23 -13.56
CA LEU A 102 -8.30 -12.15 -12.98
C LEU A 102 -7.13 -11.77 -13.90
N PRO A 103 -6.72 -10.50 -13.89
CA PRO A 103 -5.53 -10.07 -14.62
C PRO A 103 -4.29 -10.91 -14.25
N PRO A 104 -3.40 -11.21 -15.22
CA PRO A 104 -2.20 -12.01 -14.96
C PRO A 104 -1.34 -11.49 -13.81
N THR A 105 -1.27 -10.18 -13.61
CA THR A 105 -0.57 -9.57 -12.48
C THR A 105 -1.00 -10.11 -11.12
N LEU A 106 -2.25 -10.54 -10.96
CA LEU A 106 -2.78 -11.09 -9.72
C LEU A 106 -2.67 -12.62 -9.63
N THR A 107 -2.15 -13.30 -10.66
CA THR A 107 -2.14 -14.77 -10.73
C THR A 107 -0.78 -15.38 -11.08
N ASN A 108 0.15 -14.59 -11.62
CA ASN A 108 1.44 -15.09 -12.13
C ASN A 108 2.61 -14.98 -11.14
N GLY A 109 2.35 -14.59 -9.89
CA GLY A 109 3.39 -14.42 -8.87
C GLY A 109 4.22 -13.14 -9.01
N SER A 110 3.83 -12.20 -9.87
CA SER A 110 4.56 -10.92 -10.04
C SER A 110 4.35 -9.95 -8.87
N VAL A 111 3.34 -10.16 -8.04
CA VAL A 111 3.05 -9.36 -6.83
C VAL A 111 3.10 -10.21 -5.58
N HIS A 112 3.53 -9.60 -4.49
CA HIS A 112 3.74 -10.24 -3.18
C HIS A 112 2.54 -10.05 -2.23
N GLY A 113 1.65 -9.11 -2.57
CA GLY A 113 0.43 -8.83 -1.82
C GLY A 113 -0.59 -8.07 -2.64
N ILE A 114 -1.84 -8.06 -2.19
CA ILE A 114 -2.96 -7.40 -2.87
C ILE A 114 -3.72 -6.55 -1.86
N ILE A 115 -3.95 -5.27 -2.19
CA ILE A 115 -4.90 -4.41 -1.50
C ILE A 115 -6.12 -4.27 -2.41
N VAL A 116 -7.27 -4.74 -1.94
CA VAL A 116 -8.53 -4.74 -2.69
C VAL A 116 -9.38 -3.55 -2.26
N LEU A 117 -9.69 -2.66 -3.19
CA LEU A 117 -10.43 -1.43 -2.94
C LEU A 117 -11.68 -1.34 -3.83
N ASN A 118 -12.80 -0.91 -3.23
CA ASN A 118 -14.03 -0.61 -3.98
C ASN A 118 -14.53 -1.79 -4.86
N VAL A 119 -14.38 -3.03 -4.37
CA VAL A 119 -14.83 -4.24 -5.05
C VAL A 119 -16.02 -4.83 -4.31
N TYR A 120 -17.20 -4.78 -4.92
CA TYR A 120 -18.46 -5.26 -4.33
C TYR A 120 -19.10 -6.40 -5.12
N ASN A 121 -18.55 -6.76 -6.26
CA ASN A 121 -19.06 -7.89 -7.06
C ASN A 121 -18.66 -9.22 -6.43
N GLU A 122 -19.62 -10.05 -6.08
CA GLU A 122 -19.41 -11.33 -5.40
C GLU A 122 -18.44 -12.25 -6.19
N ARG A 123 -18.60 -12.32 -7.50
CA ARG A 123 -17.73 -13.17 -8.34
C ARG A 123 -16.28 -12.73 -8.28
N LEU A 124 -16.02 -11.41 -8.34
CA LEU A 124 -14.66 -10.86 -8.21
C LEU A 124 -14.06 -11.14 -6.83
N LEU A 125 -14.85 -10.96 -5.76
CA LEU A 125 -14.40 -11.25 -4.41
C LEU A 125 -14.02 -12.71 -4.24
N ARG A 126 -14.81 -13.64 -4.76
CA ARG A 126 -14.50 -15.07 -4.72
C ARG A 126 -13.24 -15.42 -5.54
N LEU A 127 -13.08 -14.87 -6.74
CA LEU A 127 -11.87 -15.07 -7.55
C LEU A 127 -10.61 -14.52 -6.85
N LEU A 128 -10.71 -13.36 -6.19
CA LEU A 128 -9.61 -12.83 -5.40
C LEU A 128 -9.31 -13.73 -4.19
N ALA A 129 -10.35 -14.23 -3.51
CA ALA A 129 -10.21 -15.15 -2.37
C ALA A 129 -9.50 -16.46 -2.74
N GLU A 130 -9.69 -16.98 -3.95
CA GLU A 130 -9.04 -18.19 -4.47
C GLU A 130 -7.53 -18.03 -4.66
N THR A 131 -7.01 -16.80 -4.80
CA THR A 131 -5.55 -16.57 -4.93
C THR A 131 -4.84 -16.87 -3.62
N GLN A 132 -3.62 -17.42 -3.69
CA GLN A 132 -2.78 -17.70 -2.51
C GLN A 132 -1.94 -16.49 -2.06
N ILE A 133 -2.07 -15.36 -2.74
CA ILE A 133 -1.33 -14.14 -2.43
C ILE A 133 -1.94 -13.51 -1.17
N PRO A 134 -1.16 -13.09 -0.16
CA PRO A 134 -1.64 -12.32 0.98
C PRO A 134 -2.44 -11.10 0.54
N LYS A 135 -3.59 -10.86 1.14
CA LYS A 135 -4.48 -9.78 0.70
C LYS A 135 -5.22 -9.11 1.84
N VAL A 136 -5.51 -7.83 1.64
CA VAL A 136 -6.34 -7.02 2.52
C VAL A 136 -7.48 -6.43 1.71
N PHE A 137 -8.70 -6.60 2.19
CA PHE A 137 -9.89 -5.99 1.61
C PHE A 137 -10.25 -4.74 2.40
N LEU A 138 -10.36 -3.61 1.73
CA LEU A 138 -10.85 -2.38 2.34
C LEU A 138 -12.29 -2.16 1.89
N ASP A 139 -13.21 -2.36 2.80
CA ASP A 139 -14.65 -2.40 2.56
C ASP A 139 -15.04 -3.43 1.49
N THR A 140 -16.20 -4.03 1.59
CA THR A 140 -16.65 -5.07 0.66
C THR A 140 -18.16 -5.28 0.74
N SER A 141 -18.67 -6.13 -0.14
CA SER A 141 -20.07 -6.53 -0.15
C SER A 141 -20.39 -7.49 1.00
N SER A 142 -21.53 -7.29 1.65
CA SER A 142 -22.08 -8.22 2.64
C SER A 142 -22.56 -9.56 2.04
N LEU A 143 -22.48 -9.72 0.71
CA LEU A 143 -22.86 -10.96 0.03
C LEU A 143 -21.81 -12.07 0.17
N VAL A 144 -20.58 -11.72 0.57
CA VAL A 144 -19.51 -12.69 0.84
C VAL A 144 -19.16 -12.59 2.31
N SER A 145 -19.16 -13.76 2.99
CA SER A 145 -18.78 -13.80 4.41
C SER A 145 -17.29 -13.43 4.57
N PRO A 146 -16.90 -12.71 5.62
CA PRO A 146 -15.49 -12.44 5.92
C PRO A 146 -14.62 -13.71 5.91
N ASP A 147 -15.13 -14.83 6.41
CA ASP A 147 -14.41 -16.12 6.46
C ASP A 147 -14.13 -16.70 5.08
N GLU A 148 -14.90 -16.30 4.06
CA GLU A 148 -14.73 -16.76 2.68
C GLU A 148 -13.73 -15.91 1.88
N LEU A 149 -13.28 -14.75 2.40
CA LEU A 149 -12.41 -13.84 1.68
C LEU A 149 -10.95 -14.31 1.62
N ASN A 150 -10.54 -15.22 2.50
CA ASN A 150 -9.16 -15.72 2.59
C ASN A 150 -8.13 -14.56 2.63
N GLY A 151 -8.37 -13.59 3.50
CA GLY A 151 -7.56 -12.39 3.68
C GLY A 151 -8.11 -11.51 4.79
N ASP A 152 -7.37 -10.48 5.16
CA ASP A 152 -7.78 -9.53 6.18
C ASP A 152 -8.87 -8.59 5.64
N LEU A 153 -9.85 -8.27 6.46
CA LEU A 153 -10.93 -7.34 6.12
C LEU A 153 -10.87 -6.11 7.03
N LEU A 154 -10.66 -4.95 6.42
CA LEU A 154 -10.74 -3.66 7.08
C LEU A 154 -12.07 -3.00 6.71
N LEU A 155 -12.94 -2.83 7.70
CA LEU A 155 -14.24 -2.17 7.55
C LEU A 155 -14.21 -0.76 8.12
N MET A 156 -14.88 0.15 7.45
CA MET A 156 -15.17 1.46 8.04
C MET A 156 -16.26 1.29 9.09
N GLU A 157 -16.04 1.84 10.29
CA GLU A 157 -17.03 1.82 11.36
C GLU A 157 -18.15 2.82 11.05
N SER A 158 -19.12 2.42 10.24
CA SER A 158 -20.26 3.26 9.87
C SER A 158 -21.49 3.01 10.77
N ARG A 159 -21.82 1.75 11.06
CA ARG A 159 -23.05 1.37 11.75
C ARG A 159 -23.10 1.91 13.18
N ASN A 160 -22.04 1.68 13.97
CA ASN A 160 -22.00 2.13 15.36
C ASN A 160 -21.87 3.65 15.45
N SER A 161 -21.14 4.27 14.53
CA SER A 161 -21.06 5.73 14.43
C SER A 161 -22.43 6.36 14.16
N VAL A 162 -23.20 5.85 13.21
CA VAL A 162 -24.57 6.33 12.94
C VAL A 162 -25.48 6.09 14.15
N ARG A 163 -25.40 4.90 14.80
CA ARG A 163 -26.18 4.60 16.01
C ARG A 163 -25.86 5.59 17.13
N ASN A 164 -24.57 5.82 17.41
CA ASN A 164 -24.14 6.68 18.49
C ASN A 164 -24.55 8.14 18.24
N ILE A 165 -24.39 8.64 17.03
CA ILE A 165 -24.85 9.98 16.65
C ILE A 165 -26.36 10.09 16.80
N THR A 166 -27.12 9.10 16.33
CA THR A 166 -28.58 9.10 16.45
C THR A 166 -29.03 9.08 17.90
N ALA A 167 -28.42 8.21 18.73
CA ALA A 167 -28.71 8.17 20.19
C ALA A 167 -28.43 9.53 20.83
N HIS A 168 -27.28 10.14 20.52
CA HIS A 168 -26.94 11.46 21.07
C HIS A 168 -27.94 12.55 20.66
N LEU A 169 -28.43 12.56 19.42
CA LEU A 169 -29.43 13.49 18.96
C LEU A 169 -30.77 13.30 19.71
N LEU A 170 -31.19 12.06 19.94
CA LEU A 170 -32.41 11.76 20.72
C LEU A 170 -32.26 12.21 22.17
N GLU A 171 -31.11 11.97 22.80
CA GLU A 171 -30.82 12.48 24.16
C GLU A 171 -30.86 14.02 24.27
N LYS A 172 -30.51 14.71 23.18
CA LYS A 172 -30.61 16.18 23.07
C LYS A 172 -32.03 16.67 22.78
N GLY A 173 -33.02 15.79 22.72
CA GLY A 173 -34.41 16.15 22.48
C GLY A 173 -34.84 16.24 21.03
N CYS A 174 -34.00 15.80 20.09
CA CYS A 174 -34.37 15.70 18.67
C CYS A 174 -35.37 14.55 18.48
N THR A 175 -36.61 14.85 18.08
CA THR A 175 -37.68 13.86 17.92
C THR A 175 -37.73 13.23 16.53
N LEU A 176 -37.14 13.89 15.51
CA LEU A 176 -37.16 13.46 14.12
C LEU A 176 -35.76 13.60 13.51
N PRO A 177 -34.79 12.74 13.86
CA PRO A 177 -33.49 12.75 13.22
C PRO A 177 -33.61 12.29 11.78
N GLY A 178 -33.05 13.06 10.84
CA GLY A 178 -32.97 12.72 9.43
C GLY A 178 -31.55 12.34 9.03
N LEU A 179 -31.39 11.37 8.12
CA LEU A 179 -30.12 11.05 7.49
C LEU A 179 -30.13 11.60 6.05
N SER A 180 -29.22 12.54 5.76
CA SER A 180 -28.99 13.02 4.41
C SER A 180 -27.70 12.42 3.88
N LEU A 181 -27.79 11.62 2.82
CA LEU A 181 -26.65 11.10 2.09
C LEU A 181 -26.29 12.13 1.02
N ILE A 182 -25.36 13.02 1.35
CA ILE A 182 -24.80 13.94 0.36
C ILE A 182 -23.60 13.22 -0.27
N HIS A 183 -23.72 12.88 -1.55
CA HIS A 183 -22.53 12.56 -2.31
C HIS A 183 -21.67 13.81 -2.41
N ILE A 184 -20.51 13.81 -1.81
CA ILE A 184 -19.49 14.88 -1.92
C ILE A 184 -18.81 14.79 -3.30
N SER A 185 -19.52 14.39 -4.32
CA SER A 185 -19.11 14.43 -5.70
C SER A 185 -19.89 15.54 -6.37
N GLU A 186 -19.25 16.69 -6.52
CA GLU A 186 -19.63 17.91 -7.24
C GLU A 186 -20.79 18.73 -6.68
N PRO A 187 -20.60 20.06 -6.51
CA PRO A 187 -21.71 20.96 -6.34
C PRO A 187 -22.54 20.92 -7.65
N THR A 188 -23.71 20.30 -7.58
CA THR A 188 -24.70 20.41 -8.64
C THR A 188 -24.92 21.90 -8.92
N ARG A 189 -24.41 22.40 -10.05
CA ARG A 189 -24.80 23.70 -10.55
C ARG A 189 -26.31 23.69 -10.66
N ARG A 190 -27.00 24.36 -9.76
CA ARG A 190 -28.38 24.73 -9.94
C ARG A 190 -28.46 25.49 -11.26
N ARG A 191 -28.92 24.86 -12.34
CA ARG A 191 -29.41 25.58 -13.50
C ARG A 191 -30.63 26.35 -13.00
N GLY A 192 -30.48 27.66 -12.88
CA GLY A 192 -31.62 28.55 -12.71
C GLY A 192 -32.54 28.33 -13.89
N ILE A 193 -33.77 27.97 -13.59
CA ILE A 193 -34.87 28.01 -14.54
C ILE A 193 -35.26 29.49 -14.63
N SER A 194 -35.04 30.12 -15.78
CA SER A 194 -35.59 31.41 -16.15
C SER A 194 -37.00 31.18 -16.66
#